data_960d336d3ee71046ebbdce7c2aae9332
#
_entry.id   960d336d3ee71046ebbdce7c2aae9332
#
_cell.length_a   1.000
_cell.length_b   1.000
_cell.length_c   1.000
_cell.angle_alpha   90.00
_cell.angle_beta   90.00
_cell.angle_gamma   90.00
#
_symmetry.space_group_name_H-M   'P 1'
#
loop_
_entity.id
_entity.type
_entity.pdbx_description
1 polymer ?
#
loop_
_entity_poly.entity_id
_entity_poly.type
_entity_poly.pdbx_seq_one_letter_code
_entity_poly.pdbx_strand_id
1 'polypeptide(L)'
;TEISLEEAHKINKNLTYGDTVDIEIVPKDFGRIAAQTAKQVIVQKLREVERDLIFDEYTQKKGEIVSGIIQKADKNIVVVDLGRIEGIMLAKEQVPTEKYRVNDKIKAYIVDVERGLKGAPQVMISRSHPDFVRKLLEFEIPEIYEGVIEIKSVSRDAGSRSKVAVYSPDPNI
;
A
#
# COMPACT_ATOMS: atom_id res chain seq x y z
N THR A 1 50.36 -1.29 18.73
CA THR A 1 50.69 -2.61 19.31
C THR A 1 52.00 -3.04 18.68
N GLU A 2 53.02 -3.42 19.52
CA GLU A 2 54.32 -3.90 19.05
C GLU A 2 54.22 -5.43 18.91
N ILE A 3 54.85 -5.98 17.87
CA ILE A 3 54.98 -7.42 17.65
C ILE A 3 56.46 -7.80 17.67
N SER A 4 56.79 -9.04 17.99
CA SER A 4 58.16 -9.53 17.99
C SER A 4 58.68 -9.67 16.55
N LEU A 5 59.98 -9.52 16.35
CA LEU A 5 60.61 -9.66 15.01
C LEU A 5 60.35 -11.07 14.42
N GLU A 6 60.26 -12.11 15.27
CA GLU A 6 59.99 -13.47 14.87
C GLU A 6 58.53 -13.61 14.30
N GLU A 7 57.57 -12.91 14.88
CA GLU A 7 56.19 -12.86 14.39
C GLU A 7 56.06 -12.01 13.14
N ALA A 8 56.82 -10.88 13.07
CA ALA A 8 56.89 -10.05 11.86
C ALA A 8 57.48 -10.78 10.65
N HIS A 9 58.52 -11.61 10.86
CA HIS A 9 59.13 -12.42 9.81
C HIS A 9 58.24 -13.55 9.28
N LYS A 10 57.18 -13.96 10.01
CA LYS A 10 56.14 -14.89 9.48
C LYS A 10 55.26 -14.24 8.43
N ILE A 11 55.13 -12.92 8.49
CA ILE A 11 54.32 -12.14 7.55
C ILE A 11 55.15 -11.70 6.36
N ASN A 12 56.33 -11.12 6.63
CA ASN A 12 57.26 -10.70 5.58
C ASN A 12 58.70 -10.83 6.11
N LYS A 13 59.53 -11.67 5.46
CA LYS A 13 60.91 -11.97 5.84
C LYS A 13 61.91 -10.80 5.73
N ASN A 14 61.51 -9.72 5.05
CA ASN A 14 62.38 -8.57 4.82
C ASN A 14 62.22 -7.42 5.82
N LEU A 15 61.39 -7.63 6.88
CA LEU A 15 61.15 -6.62 7.89
C LEU A 15 62.31 -6.50 8.89
N THR A 16 62.61 -5.27 9.30
CA THR A 16 63.63 -4.92 10.26
C THR A 16 63.04 -4.17 11.46
N TYR A 17 63.87 -4.01 12.54
CA TYR A 17 63.39 -3.26 13.70
C TYR A 17 63.04 -1.81 13.31
N GLY A 18 61.82 -1.39 13.69
CA GLY A 18 61.28 -0.06 13.42
C GLY A 18 60.36 0.00 12.20
N ASP A 19 60.23 -1.10 11.44
CA ASP A 19 59.27 -1.17 10.35
C ASP A 19 57.81 -1.36 10.89
N THR A 20 56.85 -0.87 10.14
CA THR A 20 55.41 -1.03 10.45
C THR A 20 54.81 -2.09 9.58
N VAL A 21 54.02 -2.97 10.20
CA VAL A 21 53.30 -4.03 9.50
C VAL A 21 51.79 -3.84 9.72
N ASP A 22 51.07 -3.76 8.63
CA ASP A 22 49.59 -3.78 8.68
C ASP A 22 49.09 -5.23 8.82
N ILE A 23 48.51 -5.53 9.95
CA ILE A 23 47.88 -6.82 10.20
C ILE A 23 46.38 -6.64 10.10
N GLU A 24 45.76 -7.32 9.15
CA GLU A 24 44.31 -7.35 9.01
C GLU A 24 43.72 -8.16 10.19
N ILE A 25 43.17 -7.45 11.16
CA ILE A 25 42.49 -8.06 12.28
C ILE A 25 41.02 -8.15 11.93
N VAL A 26 40.53 -9.35 11.61
CA VAL A 26 39.12 -9.63 11.49
C VAL A 26 38.61 -9.96 12.89
N PRO A 27 37.85 -9.07 13.56
CA PRO A 27 37.29 -9.36 14.88
C PRO A 27 36.39 -10.59 14.81
N LYS A 28 36.50 -11.52 15.75
CA LYS A 28 35.71 -12.77 15.78
C LYS A 28 34.19 -12.50 15.79
N ASP A 29 33.76 -11.35 16.30
CA ASP A 29 32.34 -10.94 16.34
C ASP A 29 31.89 -10.18 15.10
N PHE A 30 32.82 -9.80 14.18
CA PHE A 30 32.46 -9.04 12.97
C PHE A 30 31.55 -9.82 12.03
N GLY A 31 31.75 -11.12 11.91
CA GLY A 31 30.87 -12.00 11.14
C GLY A 31 29.45 -12.03 11.66
N ARG A 32 29.26 -12.00 12.99
CA ARG A 32 27.93 -11.96 13.62
C ARG A 32 27.21 -10.64 13.38
N ILE A 33 27.91 -9.51 13.52
CA ILE A 33 27.37 -8.17 13.24
C ILE A 33 27.03 -8.02 11.75
N ALA A 34 27.93 -8.45 10.87
CA ALA A 34 27.70 -8.42 9.42
C ALA A 34 26.49 -9.29 9.04
N ALA A 35 26.34 -10.49 9.62
CA ALA A 35 25.21 -11.36 9.37
C ALA A 35 23.88 -10.74 9.85
N GLN A 36 23.86 -10.10 11.03
CA GLN A 36 22.68 -9.39 11.52
C GLN A 36 22.32 -8.20 10.63
N THR A 37 23.30 -7.41 10.21
CA THR A 37 23.09 -6.27 9.31
C THR A 37 22.58 -6.75 7.96
N ALA A 38 23.16 -7.80 7.39
CA ALA A 38 22.69 -8.38 6.14
C ALA A 38 21.25 -8.86 6.24
N LYS A 39 20.89 -9.55 7.33
CA LYS A 39 19.50 -9.97 7.59
C LYS A 39 18.54 -8.78 7.63
N GLN A 40 18.91 -7.70 8.34
CA GLN A 40 18.08 -6.50 8.42
C GLN A 40 17.89 -5.84 7.04
N VAL A 41 18.96 -5.72 6.26
CA VAL A 41 18.90 -5.15 4.90
C VAL A 41 18.03 -5.98 3.98
N ILE A 42 18.17 -7.32 4.02
CA ILE A 42 17.33 -8.24 3.23
C ILE A 42 15.86 -8.10 3.60
N VAL A 43 15.54 -8.12 4.90
CA VAL A 43 14.15 -7.97 5.39
C VAL A 43 13.57 -6.61 4.99
N GLN A 44 14.38 -5.55 5.07
CA GLN A 44 13.96 -4.21 4.63
C GLN A 44 13.66 -4.20 3.13
N LYS A 45 14.54 -4.77 2.31
CA LYS A 45 14.36 -4.85 0.86
C LYS A 45 13.12 -5.68 0.47
N LEU A 46 12.89 -6.81 1.13
CA LEU A 46 11.68 -7.61 0.92
C LEU A 46 10.41 -6.80 1.21
N ARG A 47 10.39 -6.05 2.31
CA ARG A 47 9.25 -5.17 2.64
C ARG A 47 9.05 -4.03 1.64
N GLU A 48 10.14 -3.47 1.10
CA GLU A 48 10.06 -2.44 0.05
C GLU A 48 9.42 -3.02 -1.22
N VAL A 49 9.90 -4.17 -1.69
CA VAL A 49 9.35 -4.85 -2.87
C VAL A 49 7.88 -5.25 -2.66
N GLU A 50 7.55 -5.78 -1.48
CA GLU A 50 6.16 -6.13 -1.15
C GLU A 50 5.23 -4.90 -1.20
N ARG A 51 5.68 -3.75 -0.68
CA ARG A 51 4.93 -2.49 -0.75
C ARG A 51 4.75 -2.01 -2.19
N ASP A 52 5.77 -2.11 -3.01
CA ASP A 52 5.69 -1.72 -4.42
C ASP A 52 4.70 -2.61 -5.18
N LEU A 53 4.72 -3.93 -4.97
CA LEU A 53 3.75 -4.86 -5.57
C LEU A 53 2.30 -4.54 -5.15
N ILE A 54 2.08 -4.24 -3.86
CA ILE A 54 0.75 -3.86 -3.36
C ILE A 54 0.31 -2.52 -3.97
N PHE A 55 1.22 -1.55 -4.08
CA PHE A 55 0.93 -0.27 -4.70
C PHE A 55 0.49 -0.44 -6.16
N ASP A 56 1.22 -1.24 -6.94
CA ASP A 56 0.91 -1.52 -8.34
C ASP A 56 -0.42 -2.27 -8.49
N GLU A 57 -0.67 -3.27 -7.64
CA GLU A 57 -1.93 -4.02 -7.61
C GLU A 57 -3.14 -3.10 -7.40
N TYR A 58 -3.08 -2.23 -6.39
CA TYR A 58 -4.20 -1.33 -6.10
C TYR A 58 -4.31 -0.15 -7.06
N THR A 59 -3.20 0.26 -7.68
CA THR A 59 -3.23 1.27 -8.75
C THR A 59 -4.00 0.75 -9.97
N GLN A 60 -3.87 -0.53 -10.30
CA GLN A 60 -4.66 -1.15 -11.38
C GLN A 60 -6.15 -1.25 -11.04
N LYS A 61 -6.49 -1.36 -9.75
CA LYS A 61 -7.87 -1.38 -9.24
C LYS A 61 -8.48 0.01 -9.01
N LYS A 62 -7.77 1.08 -9.39
CA LYS A 62 -8.30 2.44 -9.34
C LYS A 62 -9.58 2.52 -10.18
N GLY A 63 -10.64 3.07 -9.59
CA GLY A 63 -11.94 3.13 -10.26
C GLY A 63 -12.83 1.90 -10.01
N GLU A 64 -12.42 0.95 -9.18
CA GLU A 64 -13.20 -0.23 -8.82
C GLU A 64 -13.78 -0.11 -7.40
N ILE A 65 -14.74 -1.00 -7.10
CA ILE A 65 -15.30 -1.15 -5.76
C ILE A 65 -14.50 -2.19 -5.00
N VAL A 66 -14.12 -1.83 -3.78
CA VAL A 66 -13.49 -2.73 -2.82
C VAL A 66 -14.37 -2.89 -1.60
N SER A 67 -14.27 -4.06 -0.97
CA SER A 67 -14.91 -4.36 0.30
C SER A 67 -13.86 -4.46 1.39
N GLY A 68 -14.16 -3.91 2.57
CA GLY A 68 -13.27 -3.97 3.70
C GLY A 68 -14.02 -3.90 5.03
N ILE A 69 -13.25 -3.89 6.11
CA ILE A 69 -13.77 -3.80 7.49
C ILE A 69 -13.25 -2.51 8.11
N ILE A 70 -14.15 -1.75 8.73
CA ILE A 70 -13.79 -0.50 9.40
C ILE A 70 -12.96 -0.83 10.64
N GLN A 71 -11.70 -0.39 10.66
CA GLN A 71 -10.82 -0.51 11.83
C GLN A 71 -10.93 0.69 12.77
N LYS A 72 -11.09 1.87 12.19
CA LYS A 72 -11.19 3.12 12.94
C LYS A 72 -12.21 4.05 12.29
N ALA A 73 -13.06 4.65 13.10
CA ALA A 73 -14.07 5.59 12.66
C ALA A 73 -14.01 6.86 13.50
N ASP A 74 -13.42 7.89 12.95
CA ASP A 74 -13.42 9.25 13.50
C ASP A 74 -14.21 10.20 12.60
N LYS A 75 -14.63 11.35 13.12
CA LYS A 75 -15.39 12.35 12.34
C LYS A 75 -14.67 12.81 11.06
N ASN A 76 -13.34 12.85 11.08
CA ASN A 76 -12.54 13.38 9.98
C ASN A 76 -11.97 12.27 9.07
N ILE A 77 -11.77 11.08 9.60
CA ILE A 77 -11.10 9.99 8.89
C ILE A 77 -11.72 8.67 9.33
N VAL A 78 -12.06 7.83 8.34
CA VAL A 78 -12.40 6.43 8.56
C VAL A 78 -11.31 5.58 7.92
N VAL A 79 -10.75 4.65 8.68
CA VAL A 79 -9.75 3.69 8.22
C VAL A 79 -10.41 2.35 8.04
N VAL A 80 -10.24 1.80 6.85
CA VAL A 80 -10.84 0.53 6.43
C VAL A 80 -9.73 -0.45 6.09
N ASP A 81 -9.78 -1.63 6.67
CA ASP A 81 -8.89 -2.73 6.33
C ASP A 81 -9.38 -3.42 5.05
N LEU A 82 -8.55 -3.39 4.03
CA LEU A 82 -8.79 -4.05 2.74
C LEU A 82 -8.08 -5.41 2.64
N GLY A 83 -7.51 -5.90 3.76
CA GLY A 83 -6.79 -7.17 3.90
C GLY A 83 -5.27 -7.03 3.79
N ARG A 84 -4.74 -6.45 2.73
CA ARG A 84 -3.29 -6.22 2.55
C ARG A 84 -2.85 -4.79 2.77
N ILE A 85 -3.79 -3.87 2.72
CA ILE A 85 -3.55 -2.42 2.76
C ILE A 85 -4.69 -1.73 3.49
N GLU A 86 -4.41 -0.57 4.05
CA GLU A 86 -5.42 0.28 4.66
C GLU A 86 -6.00 1.26 3.64
N GLY A 87 -7.33 1.32 3.58
CA GLY A 87 -8.07 2.34 2.87
C GLY A 87 -8.39 3.51 3.79
N ILE A 88 -8.17 4.73 3.30
CA ILE A 88 -8.45 5.96 4.02
C ILE A 88 -9.62 6.68 3.37
N MET A 89 -10.66 6.97 4.14
CA MET A 89 -11.79 7.76 3.72
C MET A 89 -11.84 9.06 4.51
N LEU A 90 -11.52 10.16 3.84
CA LEU A 90 -11.56 11.50 4.42
C LEU A 90 -13.00 11.97 4.64
N ALA A 91 -13.21 12.98 5.48
CA ALA A 91 -14.54 13.51 5.79
C ALA A 91 -15.35 13.91 4.54
N LYS A 92 -14.71 14.47 3.52
CA LYS A 92 -15.34 14.83 2.24
C LYS A 92 -15.80 13.64 1.40
N GLU A 93 -15.20 12.47 1.63
CA GLU A 93 -15.50 11.22 0.93
C GLU A 93 -16.50 10.35 1.69
N GLN A 94 -16.90 10.78 2.90
CA GLN A 94 -17.91 10.14 3.72
C GLN A 94 -19.30 10.61 3.32
N VAL A 95 -20.31 9.76 3.56
CA VAL A 95 -21.71 10.12 3.39
C VAL A 95 -22.25 10.62 4.72
N PRO A 96 -22.76 11.87 4.81
CA PRO A 96 -23.16 12.47 6.09
C PRO A 96 -24.26 11.73 6.85
N THR A 97 -25.11 10.99 6.14
CA THR A 97 -26.23 10.25 6.72
C THR A 97 -25.84 8.86 7.20
N GLU A 98 -24.65 8.37 6.80
CA GLU A 98 -24.18 7.04 7.21
C GLU A 98 -23.45 7.10 8.56
N LYS A 99 -23.62 6.03 9.34
CA LYS A 99 -22.90 5.83 10.59
C LYS A 99 -21.86 4.75 10.41
N TYR A 100 -20.60 5.15 10.54
CA TYR A 100 -19.45 4.25 10.44
C TYR A 100 -19.10 3.70 11.82
N ARG A 101 -19.14 2.38 11.97
CA ARG A 101 -18.80 1.71 13.23
C ARG A 101 -17.62 0.77 13.01
N VAL A 102 -16.78 0.65 14.01
CA VAL A 102 -15.68 -0.31 14.01
C VAL A 102 -16.23 -1.74 13.87
N ASN A 103 -15.57 -2.56 13.05
CA ASN A 103 -15.92 -3.91 12.65
C ASN A 103 -17.10 -4.04 11.66
N ASP A 104 -17.71 -2.94 11.20
CA ASP A 104 -18.68 -3.01 10.13
C ASP A 104 -18.02 -3.28 8.78
N LYS A 105 -18.65 -4.13 7.96
CA LYS A 105 -18.25 -4.34 6.58
C LYS A 105 -18.74 -3.18 5.71
N ILE A 106 -17.85 -2.67 4.85
CA ILE A 106 -18.16 -1.54 4.00
C ILE A 106 -17.66 -1.80 2.57
N LYS A 107 -18.45 -1.39 1.57
CA LYS A 107 -18.03 -1.29 0.18
C LYS A 107 -17.66 0.17 -0.09
N ALA A 108 -16.55 0.43 -0.77
CA ALA A 108 -16.11 1.77 -1.14
C ALA A 108 -15.46 1.77 -2.53
N TYR A 109 -15.44 2.94 -3.15
CA TYR A 109 -14.83 3.18 -4.45
C TYR A 109 -13.38 3.63 -4.28
N ILE A 110 -12.45 3.09 -5.03
CA ILE A 110 -11.05 3.52 -5.02
C ILE A 110 -10.92 4.79 -5.87
N VAL A 111 -10.64 5.91 -5.22
CA VAL A 111 -10.42 7.19 -5.87
C VAL A 111 -8.99 7.31 -6.37
N ASP A 112 -8.04 7.02 -5.48
CA ASP A 112 -6.61 7.10 -5.80
C ASP A 112 -5.79 6.19 -4.89
N VAL A 113 -4.54 5.97 -5.28
CA VAL A 113 -3.56 5.24 -4.48
C VAL A 113 -2.34 6.13 -4.30
N GLU A 114 -1.99 6.44 -3.08
CA GLU A 114 -0.89 7.33 -2.73
C GLU A 114 0.17 6.61 -1.91
N ARG A 115 1.39 7.12 -1.93
CA ARG A 115 2.44 6.69 -0.99
C ARG A 115 2.37 7.59 0.24
N GLY A 116 1.93 7.02 1.34
CA GLY A 116 1.85 7.71 2.63
C GLY A 116 3.21 7.94 3.30
N LEU A 117 3.15 8.41 4.53
CA LEU A 117 4.32 8.58 5.38
C LEU A 117 5.13 7.28 5.47
N LYS A 118 6.45 7.37 5.29
CA LYS A 118 7.39 6.22 5.28
C LYS A 118 7.24 5.29 4.06
N GLY A 119 6.64 5.77 2.95
CA GLY A 119 6.54 5.01 1.70
C GLY A 119 5.54 3.84 1.73
N ALA A 120 4.73 3.72 2.77
CA ALA A 120 3.67 2.72 2.79
C ALA A 120 2.55 3.13 1.82
N PRO A 121 2.06 2.23 0.96
CA PRO A 121 0.94 2.53 0.09
C PRO A 121 -0.33 2.77 0.92
N GLN A 122 -1.14 3.75 0.51
CA GLN A 122 -2.43 4.08 1.11
C GLN A 122 -3.45 4.24 -0.01
N VAL A 123 -4.61 3.62 0.15
CA VAL A 123 -5.71 3.71 -0.82
C VAL A 123 -6.70 4.76 -0.36
N MET A 124 -6.91 5.77 -1.18
CA MET A 124 -7.95 6.76 -0.95
C MET A 124 -9.28 6.20 -1.43
N ILE A 125 -10.22 6.02 -0.52
CA ILE A 125 -11.53 5.45 -0.81
C ILE A 125 -12.65 6.47 -0.58
N SER A 126 -13.72 6.34 -1.34
CA SER A 126 -14.89 7.21 -1.28
C SER A 126 -16.20 6.42 -1.27
N ARG A 127 -17.17 6.94 -0.53
CA ARG A 127 -18.56 6.53 -0.63
C ARG A 127 -19.47 7.64 -1.17
N SER A 128 -18.97 8.88 -1.21
CA SER A 128 -19.70 10.03 -1.75
C SER A 128 -19.54 10.19 -3.27
N HIS A 129 -18.50 9.60 -3.87
CA HIS A 129 -18.18 9.76 -5.29
C HIS A 129 -19.33 9.30 -6.22
N PRO A 130 -19.66 10.04 -7.29
CA PRO A 130 -20.70 9.64 -8.26
C PRO A 130 -20.44 8.28 -8.90
N ASP A 131 -19.18 8.00 -9.27
CA ASP A 131 -18.81 6.75 -9.92
C ASP A 131 -18.94 5.52 -8.98
N PHE A 132 -19.02 5.72 -7.66
CA PHE A 132 -19.39 4.64 -6.75
C PHE A 132 -20.76 4.05 -7.09
N VAL A 133 -21.77 4.90 -7.38
CA VAL A 133 -23.08 4.42 -7.79
C VAL A 133 -23.03 3.78 -9.18
N ARG A 134 -22.30 4.37 -10.11
CA ARG A 134 -22.10 3.79 -11.44
C ARG A 134 -21.57 2.37 -11.34
N LYS A 135 -20.47 2.18 -10.59
CA LYS A 135 -19.84 0.87 -10.42
C LYS A 135 -20.70 -0.12 -9.64
N LEU A 136 -21.48 0.35 -8.67
CA LEU A 136 -22.46 -0.51 -8.01
C LEU A 136 -23.52 -1.02 -8.97
N LEU A 137 -24.07 -0.16 -9.82
CA LEU A 137 -25.04 -0.54 -10.83
C LEU A 137 -24.45 -1.50 -11.85
N GLU A 138 -23.23 -1.25 -12.34
CA GLU A 138 -22.49 -2.18 -13.21
C GLU A 138 -22.32 -3.56 -12.57
N PHE A 139 -22.12 -3.63 -11.27
CA PHE A 139 -21.92 -4.88 -10.53
C PHE A 139 -23.21 -5.62 -10.24
N GLU A 140 -24.31 -4.90 -9.94
CA GLU A 140 -25.56 -5.50 -9.47
C GLU A 140 -26.57 -5.73 -10.62
N ILE A 141 -26.42 -5.04 -11.77
CA ILE A 141 -27.34 -5.12 -12.90
C ILE A 141 -26.64 -5.77 -14.10
N PRO A 142 -27.02 -7.02 -14.44
CA PRO A 142 -26.40 -7.76 -15.55
C PRO A 142 -26.49 -7.03 -16.89
N GLU A 143 -27.60 -6.39 -17.19
CA GLU A 143 -27.84 -5.69 -18.47
C GLU A 143 -26.91 -4.49 -18.66
N ILE A 144 -26.45 -3.87 -17.56
CA ILE A 144 -25.44 -2.81 -17.62
C ILE A 144 -24.06 -3.43 -17.78
N TYR A 145 -23.77 -4.53 -17.09
CA TYR A 145 -22.50 -5.24 -17.21
C TYR A 145 -22.27 -5.81 -18.62
N GLU A 146 -23.33 -6.36 -19.23
CA GLU A 146 -23.33 -6.89 -20.61
C GLU A 146 -23.36 -5.80 -21.68
N GLY A 147 -23.54 -4.52 -21.30
CA GLY A 147 -23.55 -3.38 -22.21
C GLY A 147 -24.87 -3.19 -22.97
N VAL A 148 -25.95 -3.89 -22.59
CA VAL A 148 -27.31 -3.72 -23.15
C VAL A 148 -27.88 -2.37 -22.71
N ILE A 149 -27.58 -1.96 -21.46
CA ILE A 149 -27.93 -0.64 -20.93
C ILE A 149 -26.65 0.14 -20.69
N GLU A 150 -26.58 1.34 -21.23
CA GLU A 150 -25.45 2.25 -21.04
C GLU A 150 -25.80 3.35 -20.04
N ILE A 151 -24.93 3.56 -19.03
CA ILE A 151 -25.06 4.70 -18.13
C ILE A 151 -24.40 5.92 -18.76
N LYS A 152 -25.23 6.90 -19.17
CA LYS A 152 -24.77 8.15 -19.80
C LYS A 152 -24.25 9.16 -18.79
N SER A 153 -24.96 9.34 -17.67
CA SER A 153 -24.52 10.26 -16.62
C SER A 153 -25.06 9.89 -15.25
N VAL A 154 -24.32 10.28 -14.22
CA VAL A 154 -24.73 10.11 -12.81
C VAL A 154 -24.58 11.47 -12.11
N SER A 155 -25.68 11.96 -11.54
CA SER A 155 -25.69 13.12 -10.67
C SER A 155 -26.08 12.66 -9.27
N ARG A 156 -25.21 12.88 -8.30
CA ARG A 156 -25.34 12.34 -6.95
C ARG A 156 -25.28 13.43 -5.89
N ASP A 157 -26.26 13.40 -5.01
CA ASP A 157 -26.28 14.09 -3.71
C ASP A 157 -26.13 13.03 -2.63
N ALA A 158 -24.89 12.86 -2.14
CA ALA A 158 -24.50 11.73 -1.29
C ALA A 158 -25.28 11.74 0.04
N GLY A 159 -25.99 10.65 0.32
CA GLY A 159 -26.84 10.49 1.51
C GLY A 159 -28.28 11.00 1.34
N SER A 160 -28.62 11.56 0.17
CA SER A 160 -29.95 12.03 -0.16
C SER A 160 -30.51 11.29 -1.37
N ARG A 161 -30.05 11.64 -2.58
CA ARG A 161 -30.57 11.05 -3.82
C ARG A 161 -29.50 10.95 -4.90
N SER A 162 -29.72 10.02 -5.84
CA SER A 162 -28.93 9.93 -7.07
C SER A 162 -29.88 9.89 -8.26
N LYS A 163 -29.49 10.60 -9.34
CA LYS A 163 -30.16 10.55 -10.65
C LYS A 163 -29.20 9.91 -11.62
N VAL A 164 -29.63 8.86 -12.29
CA VAL A 164 -28.83 8.14 -13.28
C VAL A 164 -29.56 8.23 -14.62
N ALA A 165 -28.89 8.74 -15.62
CA ALA A 165 -29.38 8.71 -16.98
C ALA A 165 -28.85 7.45 -17.66
N VAL A 166 -29.76 6.62 -18.15
CA VAL A 166 -29.43 5.38 -18.87
C VAL A 166 -29.98 5.44 -20.27
N TYR A 167 -29.39 4.66 -21.17
CA TYR A 167 -29.82 4.50 -22.54
C TYR A 167 -29.77 3.01 -22.91
N SER A 168 -30.84 2.53 -23.51
CA SER A 168 -30.87 1.22 -24.18
C SER A 168 -31.25 1.39 -25.66
N PRO A 169 -30.58 0.70 -26.59
CA PRO A 169 -31.04 0.63 -27.97
C PRO A 169 -32.30 -0.23 -28.15
N ASP A 170 -32.60 -1.11 -27.22
CA ASP A 170 -33.80 -1.95 -27.23
C ASP A 170 -34.96 -1.24 -26.53
N PRO A 171 -36.08 -0.99 -27.23
CA PRO A 171 -37.25 -0.32 -26.64
C PRO A 171 -38.02 -1.15 -25.64
N ASN A 172 -37.71 -2.45 -25.49
CA ASN A 172 -38.37 -3.35 -24.55
C ASN A 172 -37.59 -3.49 -23.21
N ILE A 173 -36.48 -2.82 -23.08
CA ILE A 173 -35.63 -2.80 -21.87
C ILE A 173 -35.59 -1.40 -21.27
#